data_c268f96888055922e88ee55327760f21
#
_entry.id   c268f96888055922e88ee55327760f21
#
_cell.length_a   1.000
_cell.length_b   1.000
_cell.length_c   1.000
_cell.angle_alpha   90.00
_cell.angle_beta   90.00
_cell.angle_gamma   90.00
#
_symmetry.space_group_name_H-M   'P 1'
#
loop_
_entity.id
_entity.type
_entity.pdbx_description
1 polymer ?
#
loop_
_entity_poly.entity_id
_entity_poly.type
_entity_poly.pdbx_seq_one_letter_code
_entity_poly.pdbx_strand_id
1 'polypeptide(L)'
;MPRVSRKQADLNREIIVEAATRLFRERGLHGISVVDVMAAAGLTHGGFYGHFESKEALAKEASGRAFEQSAERWKERIAAHDDNEAARRSLIEPYLSVASRDNPGESCPVAAFAGDMCHEAADSGLRQTFMEGIDRLLKSYGSLLDSGDAEADRQRALVEYSLMVGALTLARATRGDAVSDEILDAARTFLTAQGSSN
;
A
#
# COMPACT_ATOMS: atom_id res chain seq x y z
N MET A 1 -25.33 -26.66 16.70
CA MET A 1 -25.19 -25.64 15.67
C MET A 1 -24.75 -26.31 14.37
N PRO A 2 -25.34 -26.01 13.21
CA PRO A 2 -24.93 -26.62 11.94
C PRO A 2 -23.45 -26.26 11.68
N ARG A 3 -22.68 -27.25 11.31
CA ARG A 3 -21.24 -27.09 10.97
C ARG A 3 -21.17 -26.26 9.69
N VAL A 4 -20.50 -25.11 9.76
CA VAL A 4 -20.25 -24.26 8.59
C VAL A 4 -19.56 -25.10 7.50
N SER A 5 -20.05 -25.06 6.26
CA SER A 5 -19.42 -25.80 5.17
C SER A 5 -18.00 -25.26 4.92
N ARG A 6 -17.10 -26.11 4.43
CA ARG A 6 -15.71 -25.67 4.09
C ARG A 6 -15.71 -24.46 3.15
N LYS A 7 -16.57 -24.48 2.13
CA LYS A 7 -16.73 -23.36 1.20
C LYS A 7 -17.14 -22.06 1.90
N GLN A 8 -18.04 -22.14 2.89
CA GLN A 8 -18.44 -20.96 3.66
C GLN A 8 -17.33 -20.47 4.59
N ALA A 9 -16.53 -21.37 5.15
CA ALA A 9 -15.38 -21.02 5.97
C ALA A 9 -14.32 -20.29 5.13
N ASP A 10 -14.02 -20.76 3.93
CA ASP A 10 -13.09 -20.12 2.99
C ASP A 10 -13.58 -18.72 2.59
N LEU A 11 -14.87 -18.57 2.28
CA LEU A 11 -15.49 -17.28 1.97
C LEU A 11 -15.39 -16.30 3.14
N ASN A 12 -15.73 -16.75 4.35
CA ASN A 12 -15.62 -15.91 5.55
C ASN A 12 -14.18 -15.45 5.78
N ARG A 13 -13.20 -16.33 5.54
CA ARG A 13 -11.78 -16.01 5.66
C ARG A 13 -11.37 -14.90 4.69
N GLU A 14 -11.79 -14.98 3.42
CA GLU A 14 -11.54 -13.94 2.42
C GLU A 14 -12.16 -12.59 2.82
N ILE A 15 -13.40 -12.60 3.33
CA ILE A 15 -14.07 -11.38 3.81
C ILE A 15 -13.31 -10.77 5.00
N ILE A 16 -12.78 -11.59 5.93
CA ILE A 16 -11.97 -11.11 7.06
C ILE A 16 -10.66 -10.47 6.55
N VAL A 17 -9.95 -11.13 5.62
CA VAL A 17 -8.70 -10.59 5.04
C VAL A 17 -8.96 -9.28 4.34
N GLU A 18 -10.01 -9.17 3.53
CA GLU A 18 -10.34 -7.95 2.80
C GLU A 18 -10.69 -6.79 3.76
N ALA A 19 -11.51 -7.06 4.78
CA ALA A 19 -11.81 -6.08 5.83
C ALA A 19 -10.55 -5.62 6.58
N ALA A 20 -9.67 -6.56 6.95
CA ALA A 20 -8.40 -6.28 7.60
C ALA A 20 -7.46 -5.46 6.70
N THR A 21 -7.36 -5.85 5.42
CA THR A 21 -6.52 -5.17 4.42
C THR A 21 -6.87 -3.68 4.30
N ARG A 22 -8.14 -3.36 4.29
CA ARG A 22 -8.64 -1.98 4.27
C ARG A 22 -8.41 -1.26 5.59
N LEU A 23 -8.85 -1.84 6.70
CA LEU A 23 -8.81 -1.21 8.03
C LEU A 23 -7.37 -0.96 8.50
N PHE A 24 -6.45 -1.90 8.28
CA PHE A 24 -5.04 -1.69 8.64
C PHE A 24 -4.40 -0.56 7.84
N ARG A 25 -4.75 -0.39 6.55
CA ARG A 25 -4.30 0.77 5.79
C ARG A 25 -4.90 2.09 6.27
N GLU A 26 -6.14 2.08 6.75
CA GLU A 26 -6.83 3.27 7.27
C GLU A 26 -6.29 3.74 8.63
N ARG A 27 -5.94 2.80 9.53
CA ARG A 27 -5.71 3.10 10.95
C ARG A 27 -4.41 2.55 11.53
N GLY A 28 -3.57 1.96 10.68
CA GLY A 28 -2.35 1.27 11.11
C GLY A 28 -2.62 -0.12 11.72
N LEU A 29 -1.56 -0.89 11.86
CA LEU A 29 -1.64 -2.28 12.35
C LEU A 29 -1.99 -2.37 13.82
N HIS A 30 -1.55 -1.40 14.62
CA HIS A 30 -1.78 -1.37 16.06
C HIS A 30 -3.10 -0.69 16.45
N GLY A 31 -3.63 0.21 15.58
CA GLY A 31 -4.85 0.97 15.85
C GLY A 31 -6.17 0.19 15.70
N ILE A 32 -6.12 -1.09 15.31
CA ILE A 32 -7.28 -1.93 15.01
C ILE A 32 -7.28 -3.18 15.88
N SER A 33 -8.43 -3.52 16.48
CA SER A 33 -8.64 -4.76 17.21
C SER A 33 -9.22 -5.87 16.32
N VAL A 34 -9.11 -7.12 16.76
CA VAL A 34 -9.80 -8.26 16.12
C VAL A 34 -11.32 -8.05 16.10
N VAL A 35 -11.87 -7.41 17.13
CA VAL A 35 -13.31 -7.09 17.20
C VAL A 35 -13.71 -6.14 16.06
N ASP A 36 -12.91 -5.11 15.81
CA ASP A 36 -13.18 -4.14 14.72
C ASP A 36 -13.17 -4.82 13.34
N VAL A 37 -12.18 -5.70 13.11
CA VAL A 37 -12.09 -6.45 11.84
C VAL A 37 -13.30 -7.38 11.67
N MET A 38 -13.65 -8.14 12.68
CA MET A 38 -14.77 -9.07 12.60
C MET A 38 -16.11 -8.36 12.43
N ALA A 39 -16.30 -7.22 13.10
CA ALA A 39 -17.46 -6.36 12.91
C ALA A 39 -17.55 -5.82 11.47
N ALA A 40 -16.43 -5.33 10.91
CA ALA A 40 -16.36 -4.86 9.53
C ALA A 40 -16.60 -5.98 8.52
N ALA A 41 -16.21 -7.21 8.84
CA ALA A 41 -16.49 -8.41 8.05
C ALA A 41 -17.96 -8.91 8.17
N GLY A 42 -18.77 -8.32 9.05
CA GLY A 42 -20.12 -8.79 9.34
C GLY A 42 -20.19 -10.12 10.08
N LEU A 43 -19.12 -10.46 10.82
CA LEU A 43 -18.96 -11.74 11.51
C LEU A 43 -18.82 -11.52 13.04
N THR A 44 -19.09 -12.59 13.81
CA THR A 44 -18.93 -12.53 15.26
C THR A 44 -17.47 -12.69 15.66
N HIS A 45 -17.04 -11.98 16.70
CA HIS A 45 -15.68 -12.07 17.27
C HIS A 45 -15.23 -13.51 17.57
N GLY A 46 -16.13 -14.33 18.12
CA GLY A 46 -15.82 -15.73 18.47
C GLY A 46 -15.43 -16.62 17.28
N GLY A 47 -15.76 -16.19 16.03
CA GLY A 47 -15.37 -16.90 14.82
C GLY A 47 -13.92 -16.70 14.39
N PHE A 48 -13.24 -15.69 14.92
CA PHE A 48 -11.89 -15.30 14.49
C PHE A 48 -10.88 -16.45 14.59
N TYR A 49 -10.78 -17.06 15.74
CA TYR A 49 -9.80 -18.15 16.01
C TYR A 49 -10.09 -19.45 15.25
N GLY A 50 -11.23 -19.55 14.58
CA GLY A 50 -11.49 -20.60 13.59
C GLY A 50 -10.84 -20.34 12.22
N HIS A 51 -10.35 -19.12 11.98
CA HIS A 51 -9.76 -18.69 10.71
C HIS A 51 -8.28 -18.28 10.83
N PHE A 52 -7.88 -17.67 11.95
CA PHE A 52 -6.52 -17.15 12.18
C PHE A 52 -6.04 -17.50 13.60
N GLU A 53 -4.76 -17.87 13.68
CA GLU A 53 -4.11 -18.22 14.95
C GLU A 53 -3.89 -16.97 15.84
N SER A 54 -3.66 -15.83 15.21
CA SER A 54 -3.41 -14.56 15.91
C SER A 54 -3.72 -13.34 15.03
N LYS A 55 -3.76 -12.16 15.66
CA LYS A 55 -3.89 -10.87 14.95
C LYS A 55 -2.67 -10.64 14.03
N GLU A 56 -1.49 -11.05 14.46
CA GLU A 56 -0.24 -10.92 13.70
C GLU A 56 -0.29 -11.78 12.43
N ALA A 57 -0.82 -13.00 12.51
CA ALA A 57 -1.03 -13.86 11.35
C ALA A 57 -1.98 -13.20 10.33
N LEU A 58 -3.08 -12.60 10.80
CA LEU A 58 -3.98 -11.82 9.95
C LEU A 58 -3.29 -10.57 9.39
N ALA A 59 -2.53 -9.83 10.20
CA ALA A 59 -1.83 -8.61 9.77
C ALA A 59 -0.81 -8.92 8.67
N LYS A 60 -0.05 -10.02 8.80
CA LYS A 60 0.88 -10.49 7.77
C LYS A 60 0.16 -10.76 6.44
N GLU A 61 -0.94 -11.50 6.48
CA GLU A 61 -1.69 -11.85 5.26
C GLU A 61 -2.37 -10.63 4.63
N ALA A 62 -3.00 -9.78 5.46
CA ALA A 62 -3.63 -8.54 4.99
C ALA A 62 -2.61 -7.56 4.39
N SER A 63 -1.40 -7.47 4.97
CA SER A 63 -0.30 -6.69 4.40
C SER A 63 0.14 -7.24 3.05
N GLY A 64 0.32 -8.55 2.92
CA GLY A 64 0.62 -9.22 1.65
C GLY A 64 -0.43 -8.89 0.58
N ARG A 65 -1.72 -9.03 0.93
CA ARG A 65 -2.84 -8.70 0.05
C ARG A 65 -2.84 -7.22 -0.37
N ALA A 66 -2.52 -6.29 0.54
CA ALA A 66 -2.41 -4.87 0.22
C ALA A 66 -1.32 -4.58 -0.82
N PHE A 67 -0.17 -5.25 -0.71
CA PHE A 67 0.91 -5.14 -1.68
C PHE A 67 0.56 -5.80 -3.03
N GLU A 68 -0.09 -6.96 -3.02
CA GLU A 68 -0.58 -7.62 -4.24
C GLU A 68 -1.56 -6.73 -5.01
N GLN A 69 -2.56 -6.17 -4.32
CA GLN A 69 -3.52 -5.23 -4.91
C GLN A 69 -2.83 -3.99 -5.49
N SER A 70 -1.83 -3.45 -4.79
CA SER A 70 -1.06 -2.30 -5.31
C SER A 70 -0.22 -2.66 -6.52
N ALA A 71 0.45 -3.80 -6.51
CA ALA A 71 1.27 -4.26 -7.63
C ALA A 71 0.41 -4.53 -8.88
N GLU A 72 -0.77 -5.13 -8.73
CA GLU A 72 -1.67 -5.38 -9.87
C GLU A 72 -2.21 -4.06 -10.46
N ARG A 73 -2.65 -3.11 -9.61
CA ARG A 73 -3.05 -1.78 -10.10
C ARG A 73 -1.93 -1.05 -10.85
N TRP A 74 -0.68 -1.18 -10.38
CA TRP A 74 0.47 -0.58 -11.06
C TRP A 74 0.73 -1.25 -12.39
N LYS A 75 0.71 -2.58 -12.44
CA LYS A 75 0.88 -3.37 -13.64
C LYS A 75 -0.18 -3.01 -14.71
N GLU A 76 -1.45 -2.90 -14.31
CA GLU A 76 -2.53 -2.48 -15.21
C GLU A 76 -2.29 -1.07 -15.77
N ARG A 77 -1.88 -0.12 -14.92
CA ARG A 77 -1.57 1.24 -15.37
C ARG A 77 -0.37 1.29 -16.31
N ILE A 78 0.69 0.58 -15.99
CA ILE A 78 1.88 0.50 -16.86
C ILE A 78 1.51 -0.10 -18.22
N ALA A 79 0.76 -1.19 -18.23
CA ALA A 79 0.34 -1.86 -19.46
C ALA A 79 -0.62 -1.04 -20.34
N ALA A 80 -1.23 0.02 -19.80
CA ALA A 80 -2.10 0.92 -20.54
C ALA A 80 -1.34 1.96 -21.40
N HIS A 81 0.00 2.01 -21.31
CA HIS A 81 0.84 2.97 -22.02
C HIS A 81 1.98 2.26 -22.75
N ASP A 82 2.28 2.70 -23.97
CA ASP A 82 3.41 2.21 -24.78
C ASP A 82 4.72 2.93 -24.45
N ASP A 83 4.65 4.08 -23.79
CA ASP A 83 5.77 4.95 -23.43
C ASP A 83 6.01 4.94 -21.91
N ASN A 84 7.27 4.74 -21.51
CA ASN A 84 7.69 4.66 -20.11
C ASN A 84 7.40 5.93 -19.32
N GLU A 85 7.54 7.11 -19.92
CA GLU A 85 7.29 8.38 -19.24
C GLU A 85 5.79 8.58 -19.00
N ALA A 86 4.93 8.25 -19.97
CA ALA A 86 3.49 8.25 -19.78
C ALA A 86 3.05 7.22 -18.73
N ALA A 87 3.62 6.02 -18.74
CA ALA A 87 3.40 5.01 -17.74
C ALA A 87 3.81 5.51 -16.33
N ARG A 88 4.99 6.13 -16.19
CA ARG A 88 5.49 6.70 -14.95
C ARG A 88 4.56 7.80 -14.42
N ARG A 89 4.12 8.72 -15.27
CA ARG A 89 3.13 9.76 -14.91
C ARG A 89 1.82 9.15 -14.45
N SER A 90 1.35 8.08 -15.09
CA SER A 90 0.12 7.38 -14.70
C SER A 90 0.19 6.74 -13.31
N LEU A 91 1.39 6.49 -12.79
CA LEU A 91 1.60 6.08 -11.40
C LEU A 91 1.67 7.27 -10.45
N ILE A 92 2.41 8.33 -10.80
CA ILE A 92 2.68 9.50 -9.94
C ILE A 92 1.41 10.32 -9.68
N GLU A 93 0.68 10.69 -10.74
CA GLU A 93 -0.43 11.63 -10.65
C GLU A 93 -1.57 11.12 -9.72
N PRO A 94 -2.09 9.89 -9.87
CA PRO A 94 -3.10 9.40 -8.94
C PRO A 94 -2.56 9.05 -7.56
N TYR A 95 -1.26 8.73 -7.44
CA TYR A 95 -0.62 8.49 -6.15
C TYR A 95 -0.57 9.78 -5.31
N LEU A 96 -0.16 10.90 -5.92
CA LEU A 96 -0.07 12.22 -5.30
C LEU A 96 -1.34 13.04 -5.55
N SER A 97 -2.50 12.45 -5.25
CA SER A 97 -3.81 13.08 -5.41
C SER A 97 -4.55 13.20 -4.07
N VAL A 98 -5.49 14.14 -4.02
CA VAL A 98 -6.44 14.28 -2.91
C VAL A 98 -7.21 12.98 -2.66
N ALA A 99 -7.59 12.28 -3.72
CA ALA A 99 -8.27 10.99 -3.61
C ALA A 99 -7.41 9.93 -2.91
N SER A 100 -6.11 9.85 -3.22
CA SER A 100 -5.18 8.93 -2.55
C SER A 100 -4.93 9.31 -1.10
N ARG A 101 -4.85 10.63 -0.79
CA ARG A 101 -4.75 11.12 0.58
C ARG A 101 -5.96 10.72 1.41
N ASP A 102 -7.17 10.95 0.90
CA ASP A 102 -8.41 10.85 1.65
C ASP A 102 -8.98 9.41 1.71
N ASN A 103 -8.47 8.50 0.88
CA ASN A 103 -8.84 7.09 0.87
C ASN A 103 -7.65 6.16 1.20
N PRO A 104 -7.10 6.22 2.43
CA PRO A 104 -5.94 5.41 2.80
C PRO A 104 -6.17 3.90 2.68
N GLY A 105 -7.41 3.43 2.90
CA GLY A 105 -7.79 2.03 2.83
C GLY A 105 -7.56 1.37 1.46
N GLU A 106 -7.51 2.16 0.38
CA GLU A 106 -7.28 1.68 -0.99
C GLU A 106 -5.97 2.19 -1.60
N SER A 107 -5.22 2.98 -0.83
CA SER A 107 -4.00 3.63 -1.27
C SER A 107 -2.75 2.78 -0.99
N CYS A 108 -1.58 3.43 -1.02
CA CYS A 108 -0.28 2.78 -0.90
C CYS A 108 -0.07 2.09 0.46
N PRO A 109 0.25 0.78 0.48
CA PRO A 109 0.55 0.05 1.71
C PRO A 109 1.83 0.53 2.38
N VAL A 110 2.82 1.05 1.62
CA VAL A 110 4.06 1.57 2.21
C VAL A 110 3.77 2.82 3.03
N ALA A 111 2.99 3.77 2.50
CA ALA A 111 2.59 4.97 3.25
C ALA A 111 1.68 4.66 4.47
N ALA A 112 1.02 3.51 4.46
CA ALA A 112 0.19 3.07 5.59
C ALA A 112 0.99 2.37 6.69
N PHE A 113 1.98 1.53 6.34
CA PHE A 113 2.61 0.59 7.26
C PHE A 113 4.05 0.95 7.64
N ALA A 114 4.74 1.86 6.93
CA ALA A 114 6.15 2.15 7.18
C ALA A 114 6.43 2.58 8.63
N GLY A 115 5.54 3.37 9.24
CA GLY A 115 5.65 3.77 10.64
C GLY A 115 5.57 2.58 11.60
N ASP A 116 4.66 1.65 11.38
CA ASP A 116 4.52 0.45 12.19
C ASP A 116 5.77 -0.44 12.06
N MET A 117 6.33 -0.55 10.84
CA MET A 117 7.52 -1.37 10.59
C MET A 117 8.79 -0.87 11.28
N CYS A 118 8.87 0.41 11.67
CA CYS A 118 9.98 0.93 12.47
C CYS A 118 10.06 0.30 13.86
N HIS A 119 8.96 -0.26 14.36
CA HIS A 119 8.84 -0.87 15.68
C HIS A 119 8.77 -2.40 15.64
N GLU A 120 8.71 -3.00 14.44
CA GLU A 120 8.69 -4.44 14.27
C GLU A 120 10.08 -5.07 14.44
N ALA A 121 10.12 -6.27 15.05
CA ALA A 121 11.34 -7.05 15.15
C ALA A 121 11.92 -7.38 13.76
N ALA A 122 13.25 -7.44 13.66
CA ALA A 122 13.94 -7.65 12.37
C ALA A 122 13.60 -9.00 11.71
N ASP A 123 13.29 -10.02 12.51
CA ASP A 123 12.91 -11.37 12.10
C ASP A 123 11.39 -11.58 12.02
N SER A 124 10.58 -10.53 12.23
CA SER A 124 9.13 -10.59 12.11
C SER A 124 8.70 -10.98 10.69
N GLY A 125 7.82 -11.97 10.59
CA GLY A 125 7.24 -12.37 9.31
C GLY A 125 6.42 -11.25 8.64
N LEU A 126 5.87 -10.33 9.42
CA LEU A 126 5.19 -9.14 8.93
C LEU A 126 6.18 -8.17 8.27
N ARG A 127 7.33 -7.91 8.94
CA ARG A 127 8.41 -7.09 8.36
C ARG A 127 8.97 -7.68 7.08
N GLN A 128 9.15 -9.01 7.01
CA GLN A 128 9.56 -9.69 5.79
C GLN A 128 8.57 -9.46 4.65
N THR A 129 7.26 -9.62 4.91
CA THR A 129 6.20 -9.37 3.93
C THR A 129 6.23 -7.92 3.42
N PHE A 130 6.49 -6.95 4.31
CA PHE A 130 6.63 -5.55 3.95
C PHE A 130 7.86 -5.32 3.05
N MET A 131 9.01 -5.91 3.38
CA MET A 131 10.24 -5.78 2.58
C MET A 131 10.09 -6.38 1.19
N GLU A 132 9.45 -7.53 1.07
CA GLU A 132 9.15 -8.17 -0.23
C GLU A 132 8.18 -7.30 -1.04
N GLY A 133 7.19 -6.71 -0.38
CA GLY A 133 6.22 -5.83 -1.02
C GLY A 133 6.83 -4.54 -1.56
N ILE A 134 7.65 -3.85 -0.76
CA ILE A 134 8.32 -2.62 -1.20
C ILE A 134 9.33 -2.89 -2.33
N ASP A 135 10.08 -3.99 -2.26
CA ASP A 135 11.02 -4.38 -3.32
C ASP A 135 10.30 -4.61 -4.66
N ARG A 136 9.14 -5.27 -4.63
CA ARG A 136 8.30 -5.48 -5.82
C ARG A 136 7.85 -4.16 -6.45
N LEU A 137 7.35 -3.21 -5.65
CA LEU A 137 6.91 -1.91 -6.14
C LEU A 137 8.09 -1.07 -6.66
N LEU A 138 9.23 -1.07 -5.96
CA LEU A 138 10.44 -0.39 -6.40
C LEU A 138 10.97 -0.96 -7.73
N LYS A 139 10.96 -2.28 -7.91
CA LYS A 139 11.34 -2.91 -9.18
C LYS A 139 10.39 -2.52 -10.30
N SER A 140 9.09 -2.53 -10.04
CA SER A 140 8.07 -2.12 -11.00
C SER A 140 8.20 -0.65 -11.40
N TYR A 141 8.51 0.25 -10.44
CA TYR A 141 8.76 1.66 -10.74
C TYR A 141 10.08 1.86 -11.51
N GLY A 142 11.15 1.19 -11.05
CA GLY A 142 12.47 1.28 -11.67
C GLY A 142 12.51 0.78 -13.10
N SER A 143 11.66 -0.18 -13.48
CA SER A 143 11.57 -0.65 -14.86
C SER A 143 11.04 0.40 -15.87
N LEU A 144 10.52 1.51 -15.38
CA LEU A 144 10.09 2.66 -16.20
C LEU A 144 11.19 3.70 -16.40
N LEU A 145 12.34 3.53 -15.74
CA LEU A 145 13.52 4.38 -15.89
C LEU A 145 14.52 3.67 -16.81
N ASP A 146 14.98 4.35 -17.82
CA ASP A 146 15.88 3.80 -18.86
C ASP A 146 16.89 4.86 -19.29
N SER A 147 17.80 5.20 -18.36
CA SER A 147 18.91 6.13 -18.64
C SER A 147 20.11 5.45 -19.31
N GLY A 148 20.09 4.12 -19.43
CA GLY A 148 21.22 3.30 -19.87
C GLY A 148 22.21 2.96 -18.76
N ASP A 149 22.01 3.48 -17.53
CA ASP A 149 22.78 3.17 -16.33
C ASP A 149 21.84 2.60 -15.26
N ALA A 150 21.88 1.28 -15.07
CA ALA A 150 20.98 0.57 -14.15
C ALA A 150 21.16 1.00 -12.67
N GLU A 151 22.37 1.42 -12.26
CA GLU A 151 22.60 1.91 -10.91
C GLU A 151 22.00 3.31 -10.70
N ALA A 152 22.17 4.19 -11.68
CA ALA A 152 21.53 5.51 -11.68
C ALA A 152 20.00 5.40 -11.68
N ASP A 153 19.44 4.50 -12.48
CA ASP A 153 18.00 4.24 -12.51
C ASP A 153 17.50 3.68 -11.17
N ARG A 154 18.25 2.78 -10.55
CA ARG A 154 17.93 2.26 -9.22
C ARG A 154 17.93 3.36 -8.15
N GLN A 155 18.95 4.21 -8.13
CA GLN A 155 19.04 5.36 -7.21
C GLN A 155 17.89 6.33 -7.43
N ARG A 156 17.59 6.66 -8.68
CA ARG A 156 16.46 7.51 -9.04
C ARG A 156 15.13 6.91 -8.57
N ALA A 157 14.89 5.62 -8.80
CA ALA A 157 13.69 4.94 -8.32
C ALA A 157 13.53 5.03 -6.80
N LEU A 158 14.61 4.85 -6.04
CA LEU A 158 14.61 4.97 -4.59
C LEU A 158 14.25 6.39 -4.14
N VAL A 159 14.83 7.42 -4.76
CA VAL A 159 14.57 8.83 -4.42
C VAL A 159 13.13 9.21 -4.76
N GLU A 160 12.69 8.94 -6.01
CA GLU A 160 11.35 9.32 -6.47
C GLU A 160 10.25 8.61 -5.68
N TYR A 161 10.42 7.31 -5.42
CA TYR A 161 9.46 6.56 -4.61
C TYR A 161 9.43 7.01 -3.16
N SER A 162 10.59 7.32 -2.56
CA SER A 162 10.65 7.89 -1.21
C SER A 162 9.95 9.24 -1.12
N LEU A 163 10.11 10.10 -2.15
CA LEU A 163 9.41 11.38 -2.24
C LEU A 163 7.89 11.17 -2.32
N MET A 164 7.43 10.25 -3.16
CA MET A 164 6.00 9.92 -3.26
C MET A 164 5.42 9.48 -1.91
N VAL A 165 6.07 8.53 -1.23
CA VAL A 165 5.63 8.01 0.07
C VAL A 165 5.65 9.12 1.13
N GLY A 166 6.72 9.89 1.20
CA GLY A 166 6.89 10.99 2.15
C GLY A 166 5.84 12.08 1.95
N ALA A 167 5.63 12.53 0.72
CA ALA A 167 4.64 13.55 0.38
C ALA A 167 3.21 13.11 0.73
N LEU A 168 2.83 11.88 0.38
CA LEU A 168 1.51 11.33 0.72
C LEU A 168 1.32 11.21 2.23
N THR A 169 2.34 10.79 2.97
CA THR A 169 2.30 10.66 4.43
C THR A 169 2.15 12.02 5.11
N LEU A 170 2.93 13.02 4.67
CA LEU A 170 2.85 14.38 5.19
C LEU A 170 1.51 15.03 4.87
N ALA A 171 1.01 14.87 3.63
CA ALA A 171 -0.30 15.40 3.25
C ALA A 171 -1.45 14.79 4.07
N ARG A 172 -1.36 13.51 4.44
CA ARG A 172 -2.32 12.88 5.37
C ARG A 172 -2.23 13.45 6.77
N ALA A 173 -1.03 13.68 7.27
CA ALA A 173 -0.80 14.23 8.61
C ALA A 173 -1.29 15.69 8.73
N THR A 174 -1.27 16.44 7.63
CA THR A 174 -1.69 17.86 7.57
C THR A 174 -3.07 18.04 6.94
N ARG A 175 -3.85 16.98 6.79
CA ARG A 175 -5.17 17.03 6.15
C ARG A 175 -6.08 18.04 6.85
N GLY A 176 -6.68 18.94 6.06
CA GLY A 176 -7.51 20.03 6.55
C GLY A 176 -6.81 21.39 6.60
N ASP A 177 -5.50 21.42 6.38
CA ASP A 177 -4.71 22.64 6.19
C ASP A 177 -4.30 22.79 4.71
N ALA A 178 -4.10 24.01 4.23
CA ALA A 178 -3.69 24.30 2.86
C ALA A 178 -2.36 23.65 2.48
N VAL A 179 -1.44 23.52 3.43
CA VAL A 179 -0.13 22.88 3.23
C VAL A 179 -0.26 21.43 2.78
N SER A 180 -1.37 20.76 3.09
CA SER A 180 -1.64 19.38 2.65
C SER A 180 -1.72 19.27 1.13
N ASP A 181 -2.42 20.21 0.49
CA ASP A 181 -2.55 20.24 -0.97
C ASP A 181 -1.26 20.75 -1.61
N GLU A 182 -0.59 21.74 -1.02
CA GLU A 182 0.71 22.26 -1.47
C GLU A 182 1.78 21.17 -1.52
N ILE A 183 1.84 20.28 -0.52
CA ILE A 183 2.80 19.14 -0.48
C ILE A 183 2.54 18.20 -1.66
N LEU A 184 1.29 17.81 -1.92
CA LEU A 184 0.94 16.93 -3.02
C LEU A 184 1.30 17.56 -4.37
N ASP A 185 0.96 18.83 -4.56
CA ASP A 185 1.18 19.57 -5.81
C ASP A 185 2.67 19.79 -6.08
N ALA A 186 3.44 20.17 -5.06
CA ALA A 186 4.88 20.36 -5.18
C ALA A 186 5.61 19.06 -5.55
N ALA A 187 5.31 17.95 -4.86
CA ALA A 187 5.92 16.66 -5.14
C ALA A 187 5.52 16.13 -6.53
N ARG A 188 4.25 16.24 -6.90
CA ARG A 188 3.76 15.86 -8.22
C ARG A 188 4.43 16.67 -9.33
N THR A 189 4.48 17.99 -9.20
CA THR A 189 5.10 18.89 -10.19
C THR A 189 6.59 18.57 -10.35
N PHE A 190 7.32 18.39 -9.24
CA PHE A 190 8.73 18.03 -9.28
C PHE A 190 8.98 16.71 -10.01
N LEU A 191 8.22 15.67 -9.69
CA LEU A 191 8.39 14.37 -10.30
C LEU A 191 8.02 14.34 -11.78
N THR A 192 6.96 15.06 -12.18
CA THR A 192 6.53 15.09 -13.60
C THR A 192 7.35 16.04 -14.48
N ALA A 193 8.03 17.04 -13.90
CA ALA A 193 8.91 17.93 -14.66
C ALA A 193 10.24 17.26 -15.05
N GLN A 194 10.72 16.28 -14.31
CA GLN A 194 12.01 15.62 -14.57
C GLN A 194 12.02 14.70 -15.80
N GLY A 195 10.86 14.36 -16.37
CA GLY A 195 10.74 13.59 -17.60
C GLY A 195 10.84 14.41 -18.89
N SER A 196 10.87 15.75 -18.77
CA SER A 196 10.84 16.67 -19.95
C SER A 196 12.22 17.21 -20.35
N SER A 197 13.29 16.73 -19.74
CA SER A 197 14.67 17.20 -20.00
C SER A 197 15.48 16.11 -20.71
N ASN A 198 15.15 15.88 -21.99
CA ASN A 198 16.03 15.18 -22.93
C ASN A 198 15.93 15.82 -24.32
#